data_f6c540dda804fea733b52b58d7063471
#
_entry.id   f6c540dda804fea733b52b58d7063471
#
_cell.length_a   1.000
_cell.length_b   1.000
_cell.length_c   1.000
_cell.angle_alpha   90.00
_cell.angle_beta   90.00
_cell.angle_gamma   90.00
#
_symmetry.space_group_name_H-M   'P 1'
#
loop_
_entity.id
_entity.type
_entity.pdbx_description
1 polymer ?
#
loop_
_entity_poly.entity_id
_entity_poly.type
_entity_poly.pdbx_seq_one_letter_code
_entity_poly.pdbx_strand_id
1 'polypeptide(L)'
;MMVSQSEGRFLTLHEYVKAARNRLSPDLWDYLIGGTETETTLQRNRQALDSLAFRPRVLNDVSRIDARGHFLGKRIRLPVAMAPVGSLQSFAPGGAATAARAAAAFGIPIIVSSVTPQAVLDEVAGQSGGHRVFQLYVRGDQAWQDDQVRRAEDAGYDMFCLTVDSAIYSRRERDIAKRFAKPWRQGVQGADFQAALNWTHVAHYKDRHRLPLVLKGIATAEDAEMAVGHGVDVVYVSNHGGRQLDHGRGAIEVLPEVVSAVAGRAKVWIDGGFSRGTDVLKAIALGADLVGLGRLYCYGLAADGQAGVEGVLALLENELISALGLLGANDLLTLNPRHLHAAMAAGSSGVHSAFPLLNLADPGY
;
A
#
# COMPACT_ATOMS: atom_id res chain seq x y z
N MET A 1 2.82 27.89 10.89
CA MET A 1 1.67 27.25 11.54
C MET A 1 2.24 26.07 12.33
N MET A 2 2.22 26.11 13.66
CA MET A 2 2.60 24.93 14.45
C MET A 2 1.59 23.84 14.10
N VAL A 3 2.09 22.70 13.59
CA VAL A 3 1.27 21.49 13.44
C VAL A 3 0.78 21.16 14.83
N SER A 4 -0.55 21.19 15.06
CA SER A 4 -1.15 20.78 16.31
C SER A 4 -0.62 19.38 16.65
N GLN A 5 0.15 19.26 17.74
CA GLN A 5 0.45 17.96 18.29
C GLN A 5 -0.91 17.38 18.69
N SER A 6 -1.32 16.35 17.97
CA SER A 6 -2.54 15.62 18.33
C SER A 6 -2.35 15.12 19.76
N GLU A 7 -3.34 15.32 20.64
CA GLU A 7 -3.44 14.66 21.95
C GLU A 7 -3.66 13.14 21.79
N GLY A 8 -3.00 12.53 20.78
CA GLY A 8 -3.09 11.12 20.48
C GLY A 8 -2.41 10.29 21.57
N ARG A 9 -2.89 9.07 21.77
CA ARG A 9 -2.31 8.10 22.70
C ARG A 9 -0.84 7.79 22.39
N PHE A 10 -0.44 7.87 21.13
CA PHE A 10 0.93 7.67 20.63
C PHE A 10 1.35 8.88 19.81
N LEU A 11 2.58 9.36 20.02
CA LEU A 11 3.12 10.57 19.42
C LEU A 11 4.11 10.31 18.27
N THR A 12 4.51 9.05 18.09
CA THR A 12 5.44 8.64 17.03
C THR A 12 4.99 7.33 16.37
N LEU A 13 5.37 7.14 15.11
CA LEU A 13 5.11 5.87 14.41
C LEU A 13 5.83 4.69 15.08
N HIS A 14 6.97 4.92 15.76
CA HIS A 14 7.68 3.91 16.52
C HIS A 14 6.82 3.30 17.65
N GLU A 15 6.06 4.13 18.35
CA GLU A 15 5.17 3.69 19.42
C GLU A 15 4.03 2.81 18.88
N TYR A 16 3.48 3.12 17.70
CA TYR A 16 2.49 2.27 17.05
C TYR A 16 3.04 0.89 16.69
N VAL A 17 4.26 0.83 16.15
CA VAL A 17 4.93 -0.44 15.85
C VAL A 17 5.16 -1.25 17.12
N LYS A 18 5.66 -0.62 18.18
CA LYS A 18 5.90 -1.27 19.49
C LYS A 18 4.58 -1.76 20.10
N ALA A 19 3.51 -0.95 20.08
CA ALA A 19 2.20 -1.32 20.58
C ALA A 19 1.59 -2.49 19.80
N ALA A 20 1.66 -2.47 18.47
CA ALA A 20 1.21 -3.57 17.63
C ALA A 20 1.97 -4.87 17.93
N ARG A 21 3.30 -4.78 18.07
CA ARG A 21 4.15 -5.94 18.44
C ARG A 21 3.71 -6.57 19.76
N ASN A 22 3.38 -5.74 20.75
CA ASN A 22 2.98 -6.21 22.09
C ASN A 22 1.55 -6.79 22.12
N ARG A 23 0.68 -6.42 21.17
CA ARG A 23 -0.71 -6.88 21.12
C ARG A 23 -0.92 -8.12 20.26
N LEU A 24 -0.13 -8.27 19.20
CA LEU A 24 -0.25 -9.41 18.30
C LEU A 24 0.48 -10.64 18.88
N SER A 25 -0.11 -11.81 18.67
CA SER A 25 0.61 -13.07 18.95
C SER A 25 1.88 -13.13 18.08
N PRO A 26 2.91 -13.90 18.50
CA PRO A 26 4.14 -14.05 17.72
C PRO A 26 3.89 -14.49 16.26
N ASP A 27 2.91 -15.37 16.04
CA ASP A 27 2.57 -15.87 14.70
C ASP A 27 1.91 -14.80 13.82
N LEU A 28 0.97 -14.02 14.38
CA LEU A 28 0.34 -12.92 13.68
C LEU A 28 1.32 -11.77 13.41
N TRP A 29 2.24 -11.54 14.34
CA TRP A 29 3.31 -10.58 14.11
C TRP A 29 4.22 -11.01 12.95
N ASP A 30 4.69 -12.26 12.94
CA ASP A 30 5.51 -12.76 11.83
C ASP A 30 4.73 -12.80 10.51
N TYR A 31 3.44 -13.13 10.55
CA TYR A 31 2.58 -13.03 9.38
C TYR A 31 2.52 -11.59 8.85
N LEU A 32 2.40 -10.61 9.73
CA LEU A 32 2.32 -9.18 9.35
C LEU A 32 3.64 -8.68 8.76
N ILE A 33 4.76 -8.92 9.44
CA ILE A 33 6.04 -8.33 9.08
C ILE A 33 6.82 -9.12 8.02
N GLY A 34 6.59 -10.44 7.93
CA GLY A 34 7.39 -11.36 7.13
C GLY A 34 7.28 -11.15 5.62
N GLY A 35 8.26 -11.68 4.93
CA GLY A 35 8.37 -11.78 3.48
C GLY A 35 8.28 -13.23 2.99
N THR A 36 8.80 -13.46 1.80
CA THR A 36 8.96 -14.78 1.19
C THR A 36 10.38 -15.27 1.31
N GLU A 37 10.58 -16.57 1.44
CA GLU A 37 11.86 -17.28 1.51
C GLU A 37 12.89 -16.57 2.40
N THR A 38 13.99 -16.07 1.86
CA THR A 38 15.08 -15.39 2.58
C THR A 38 14.78 -13.92 2.89
N GLU A 39 13.61 -13.41 2.49
CA GLU A 39 13.18 -12.01 2.66
C GLU A 39 14.08 -10.98 1.97
N THR A 40 14.83 -11.40 0.94
CA THR A 40 15.72 -10.51 0.18
C THR A 40 14.94 -9.39 -0.50
N THR A 41 13.80 -9.69 -1.16
CA THR A 41 12.96 -8.65 -1.77
C THR A 41 12.38 -7.70 -0.73
N LEU A 42 11.99 -8.22 0.45
CA LEU A 42 11.50 -7.40 1.56
C LEU A 42 12.56 -6.39 2.02
N GLN A 43 13.81 -6.83 2.16
CA GLN A 43 14.94 -5.97 2.52
C GLN A 43 15.24 -4.96 1.42
N ARG A 44 15.26 -5.37 0.14
CA ARG A 44 15.49 -4.49 -1.01
C ARG A 44 14.46 -3.38 -1.13
N ASN A 45 13.20 -3.60 -0.78
CA ASN A 45 12.20 -2.53 -0.73
C ASN A 45 12.64 -1.38 0.17
N ARG A 46 13.16 -1.69 1.37
CA ARG A 46 13.67 -0.65 2.27
C ARG A 46 15.00 -0.09 1.81
N GLN A 47 15.93 -0.94 1.39
CA GLN A 47 17.23 -0.52 0.89
C GLN A 47 17.09 0.48 -0.27
N ALA A 48 16.22 0.21 -1.21
CA ALA A 48 15.97 1.08 -2.35
C ALA A 48 15.42 2.46 -1.91
N LEU A 49 14.48 2.49 -0.97
CA LEU A 49 13.97 3.74 -0.38
C LEU A 49 15.05 4.47 0.42
N ASP A 50 15.83 3.75 1.22
CA ASP A 50 16.89 4.31 2.07
C ASP A 50 18.10 4.80 1.24
N SER A 51 18.24 4.29 0.00
CA SER A 51 19.26 4.71 -0.97
C SER A 51 18.90 5.95 -1.79
N LEU A 52 17.81 6.61 -1.47
CA LEU A 52 17.41 7.89 -2.05
C LEU A 52 17.50 8.98 -0.99
N ALA A 53 18.40 9.95 -1.21
CA ALA A 53 18.50 11.16 -0.40
C ALA A 53 17.75 12.33 -1.05
N PHE A 54 17.30 13.28 -0.25
CA PHE A 54 16.71 14.51 -0.76
C PHE A 54 17.75 15.57 -1.10
N ARG A 55 17.42 16.38 -2.10
CA ARG A 55 18.14 17.61 -2.50
C ARG A 55 17.28 18.82 -2.20
N PRO A 56 17.38 19.42 -1.01
CA PRO A 56 16.54 20.55 -0.62
C PRO A 56 16.91 21.81 -1.39
N ARG A 57 15.92 22.68 -1.58
CA ARG A 57 16.11 24.06 -2.08
C ARG A 57 15.70 25.01 -0.97
N VAL A 58 16.50 26.05 -0.77
CA VAL A 58 16.30 27.05 0.28
C VAL A 58 15.73 28.35 -0.30
N LEU A 59 15.21 29.22 0.56
CA LEU A 59 14.64 30.53 0.23
C LEU A 59 13.45 30.48 -0.73
N ASN A 60 12.72 29.36 -0.74
CA ASN A 60 11.41 29.24 -1.37
C ASN A 60 10.33 29.56 -0.32
N ASP A 61 9.26 30.22 -0.73
CA ASP A 61 8.11 30.46 0.13
C ASP A 61 7.31 29.18 0.34
N VAL A 62 7.39 28.62 1.54
CA VAL A 62 6.65 27.43 1.98
C VAL A 62 5.68 27.76 3.11
N SER A 63 5.25 29.02 3.23
CA SER A 63 4.28 29.46 4.24
C SER A 63 2.90 28.78 4.08
N ARG A 64 2.61 28.25 2.89
CA ARG A 64 1.40 27.47 2.57
C ARG A 64 1.80 26.21 1.83
N ILE A 65 1.55 25.05 2.46
CA ILE A 65 1.88 23.74 1.89
C ILE A 65 0.58 23.01 1.55
N ASP A 66 0.46 22.49 0.32
CA ASP A 66 -0.62 21.62 -0.13
C ASP A 66 -0.09 20.21 -0.36
N ALA A 67 -0.38 19.31 0.59
CA ALA A 67 0.02 17.90 0.53
C ALA A 67 -1.08 16.98 -0.02
N ARG A 68 -2.17 17.55 -0.56
CA ARG A 68 -3.32 16.79 -1.04
C ARG A 68 -3.00 16.05 -2.34
N GLY A 69 -3.46 14.79 -2.40
CA GLY A 69 -3.41 13.97 -3.60
C GLY A 69 -4.69 14.05 -4.43
N HIS A 70 -4.76 13.19 -5.46
CA HIS A 70 -5.94 13.02 -6.30
C HIS A 70 -6.31 11.55 -6.44
N PHE A 71 -7.61 11.27 -6.45
CA PHE A 71 -8.17 9.95 -6.71
C PHE A 71 -9.41 10.12 -7.61
N LEU A 72 -9.43 9.49 -8.79
CA LEU A 72 -10.51 9.64 -9.77
C LEU A 72 -10.90 11.11 -10.06
N GLY A 73 -9.89 11.97 -10.20
CA GLY A 73 -10.09 13.40 -10.46
C GLY A 73 -10.52 14.23 -9.25
N LYS A 74 -10.83 13.62 -8.11
CA LYS A 74 -11.20 14.32 -6.87
C LYS A 74 -9.99 14.50 -5.97
N ARG A 75 -9.95 15.58 -5.20
CA ARG A 75 -8.94 15.79 -4.18
C ARG A 75 -9.14 14.85 -2.99
N ILE A 76 -8.06 14.24 -2.54
CA ILE A 76 -7.96 13.44 -1.32
C ILE A 76 -6.94 14.07 -0.37
N ARG A 77 -7.02 13.75 0.92
CA ARG A 77 -6.23 14.42 1.95
C ARG A 77 -4.72 14.25 1.77
N LEU A 78 -4.26 13.06 1.36
CA LEU A 78 -2.85 12.75 1.07
C LEU A 78 -2.76 11.90 -0.20
N PRO A 79 -1.62 11.85 -0.91
CA PRO A 79 -1.42 11.01 -2.09
C PRO A 79 -1.17 9.54 -1.71
N VAL A 80 -1.98 9.02 -0.79
CA VAL A 80 -1.85 7.63 -0.29
C VAL A 80 -3.18 6.90 -0.30
N ALA A 81 -3.12 5.59 -0.41
CA ALA A 81 -4.25 4.68 -0.18
C ALA A 81 -3.85 3.57 0.78
N MET A 82 -4.78 3.01 1.52
CA MET A 82 -4.55 1.77 2.25
C MET A 82 -4.54 0.61 1.25
N ALA A 83 -3.37 -0.02 1.06
CA ALA A 83 -3.17 -1.13 0.14
C ALA A 83 -3.95 -2.38 0.58
N PRO A 84 -4.29 -3.30 -0.34
CA PRO A 84 -5.07 -4.48 0.01
C PRO A 84 -4.26 -5.43 0.90
N VAL A 85 -4.73 -5.61 2.12
CA VAL A 85 -4.19 -6.59 3.08
C VAL A 85 -5.31 -7.57 3.45
N GLY A 86 -5.06 -8.85 3.16
CA GLY A 86 -5.99 -9.90 3.53
C GLY A 86 -6.03 -10.14 5.03
N SER A 87 -7.22 -10.54 5.52
CA SER A 87 -7.36 -11.03 6.90
C SER A 87 -7.11 -9.99 7.99
N LEU A 88 -7.50 -8.74 7.75
CA LEU A 88 -7.38 -7.65 8.73
C LEU A 88 -8.10 -7.93 10.05
N GLN A 89 -9.15 -8.77 10.04
CA GLN A 89 -9.84 -9.24 11.25
C GLN A 89 -8.94 -10.02 12.21
N SER A 90 -7.79 -10.51 11.74
CA SER A 90 -6.79 -11.18 12.59
C SER A 90 -5.95 -10.18 13.40
N PHE A 91 -5.92 -8.93 12.99
CA PHE A 91 -5.16 -7.87 13.68
C PHE A 91 -6.02 -7.08 14.66
N ALA A 92 -7.31 -6.88 14.33
CA ALA A 92 -8.25 -6.20 15.21
C ALA A 92 -9.71 -6.59 14.89
N PRO A 93 -10.63 -6.48 15.86
CA PRO A 93 -12.07 -6.65 15.62
C PRO A 93 -12.56 -5.74 14.49
N GLY A 94 -13.50 -6.24 13.68
CA GLY A 94 -14.05 -5.53 12.53
C GLY A 94 -13.12 -5.45 11.31
N GLY A 95 -11.81 -5.71 11.47
CA GLY A 95 -10.87 -5.87 10.36
C GLY A 95 -10.98 -4.80 9.27
N ALA A 96 -11.35 -5.23 8.06
CA ALA A 96 -11.47 -4.35 6.90
C ALA A 96 -12.56 -3.27 7.06
N ALA A 97 -13.65 -3.55 7.78
CA ALA A 97 -14.70 -2.56 8.02
C ALA A 97 -14.21 -1.43 8.94
N THR A 98 -13.45 -1.77 9.99
CA THR A 98 -12.81 -0.77 10.85
C THR A 98 -11.78 0.07 10.08
N ALA A 99 -10.97 -0.58 9.24
CA ALA A 99 -10.00 0.10 8.39
C ALA A 99 -10.68 1.03 7.36
N ALA A 100 -11.80 0.61 6.76
CA ALA A 100 -12.56 1.41 5.80
C ALA A 100 -13.17 2.66 6.46
N ARG A 101 -13.71 2.54 7.68
CA ARG A 101 -14.18 3.72 8.45
C ARG A 101 -13.04 4.71 8.71
N ALA A 102 -11.88 4.24 9.12
CA ALA A 102 -10.71 5.09 9.34
C ALA A 102 -10.26 5.80 8.05
N ALA A 103 -10.22 5.09 6.92
CA ALA A 103 -9.87 5.66 5.62
C ALA A 103 -10.86 6.77 5.21
N ALA A 104 -12.16 6.50 5.34
CA ALA A 104 -13.22 7.46 5.03
C ALA A 104 -13.15 8.70 5.94
N ALA A 105 -12.99 8.51 7.25
CA ALA A 105 -12.87 9.59 8.22
C ALA A 105 -11.62 10.46 7.97
N PHE A 106 -10.52 9.84 7.59
CA PHE A 106 -9.28 10.55 7.27
C PHE A 106 -9.30 11.20 5.88
N GLY A 107 -10.11 10.72 4.95
CA GLY A 107 -10.25 11.26 3.60
C GLY A 107 -9.23 10.70 2.59
N ILE A 108 -8.91 9.40 2.67
CA ILE A 108 -8.08 8.67 1.70
C ILE A 108 -8.78 7.39 1.21
N PRO A 109 -8.39 6.84 0.05
CA PRO A 109 -8.94 5.57 -0.43
C PRO A 109 -8.47 4.35 0.38
N ILE A 110 -9.29 3.30 0.36
CA ILE A 110 -8.92 1.96 0.80
C ILE A 110 -9.13 0.94 -0.31
N ILE A 111 -8.21 -0.01 -0.45
CA ILE A 111 -8.34 -1.16 -1.34
C ILE A 111 -8.68 -2.38 -0.49
N VAL A 112 -9.90 -2.89 -0.64
CA VAL A 112 -10.44 -3.98 0.19
C VAL A 112 -10.17 -5.31 -0.49
N SER A 113 -9.53 -6.24 0.21
CA SER A 113 -9.17 -7.55 -0.34
C SER A 113 -10.35 -8.54 -0.37
N SER A 114 -10.48 -9.31 -1.45
CA SER A 114 -11.42 -10.43 -1.57
C SER A 114 -11.17 -11.57 -0.57
N VAL A 115 -10.05 -11.57 0.16
CA VAL A 115 -9.78 -12.51 1.26
C VAL A 115 -10.52 -12.12 2.55
N THR A 116 -11.19 -10.97 2.56
CA THR A 116 -12.03 -10.51 3.66
C THR A 116 -13.29 -11.37 3.75
N PRO A 117 -13.76 -11.79 4.96
CA PRO A 117 -15.01 -12.53 5.11
C PRO A 117 -16.21 -11.76 4.52
N GLN A 118 -17.16 -12.49 3.90
CA GLN A 118 -18.28 -11.88 3.20
C GLN A 118 -19.08 -10.91 4.09
N ALA A 119 -19.40 -11.29 5.33
CA ALA A 119 -20.12 -10.41 6.26
C ALA A 119 -19.41 -9.07 6.52
N VAL A 120 -18.07 -9.07 6.50
CA VAL A 120 -17.27 -7.85 6.65
C VAL A 120 -17.25 -7.04 5.34
N LEU A 121 -17.25 -7.71 4.17
CA LEU A 121 -17.42 -7.04 2.87
C LEU A 121 -18.77 -6.34 2.78
N ASP A 122 -19.83 -6.99 3.24
CA ASP A 122 -21.19 -6.43 3.29
C ASP A 122 -21.26 -5.21 4.23
N GLU A 123 -20.56 -5.27 5.39
CA GLU A 123 -20.43 -4.12 6.29
C GLU A 123 -19.69 -2.96 5.62
N VAL A 124 -18.60 -3.24 4.89
CA VAL A 124 -17.85 -2.21 4.14
C VAL A 124 -18.75 -1.59 3.06
N ALA A 125 -19.49 -2.41 2.33
CA ALA A 125 -20.42 -1.93 1.29
C ALA A 125 -21.51 -1.01 1.85
N GLY A 126 -22.01 -1.31 3.04
CA GLY A 126 -23.03 -0.49 3.74
C GLY A 126 -22.52 0.82 4.33
N GLN A 127 -21.22 1.08 4.36
CA GLN A 127 -20.66 2.33 4.90
C GLN A 127 -20.90 3.50 3.95
N SER A 128 -21.31 4.64 4.48
CA SER A 128 -21.42 5.88 3.72
C SER A 128 -20.08 6.60 3.62
N GLY A 129 -19.83 7.22 2.46
CA GLY A 129 -18.63 8.03 2.21
C GLY A 129 -17.35 7.21 1.99
N GLY A 130 -16.25 7.95 1.75
CA GLY A 130 -14.94 7.36 1.44
C GLY A 130 -14.84 6.81 0.01
N HIS A 131 -13.60 6.51 -0.38
CA HIS A 131 -13.29 5.89 -1.66
C HIS A 131 -12.85 4.44 -1.45
N ARG A 132 -13.44 3.52 -2.21
CA ARG A 132 -13.22 2.08 -2.05
C ARG A 132 -12.88 1.42 -3.38
N VAL A 133 -11.84 0.60 -3.37
CA VAL A 133 -11.43 -0.23 -4.50
C VAL A 133 -11.56 -1.69 -4.08
N PHE A 134 -12.21 -2.52 -4.88
CA PHE A 134 -12.30 -3.96 -4.60
C PHE A 134 -11.11 -4.69 -5.22
N GLN A 135 -10.34 -5.45 -4.42
CA GLN A 135 -9.21 -6.24 -4.91
C GLN A 135 -9.55 -7.72 -4.98
N LEU A 136 -9.29 -8.33 -6.13
CA LEU A 136 -9.57 -9.74 -6.41
C LEU A 136 -8.29 -10.59 -6.50
N TYR A 137 -8.33 -11.75 -5.83
CA TYR A 137 -7.59 -12.95 -6.22
C TYR A 137 -8.56 -13.90 -6.92
N VAL A 138 -8.20 -14.35 -8.12
CA VAL A 138 -9.08 -15.19 -8.94
C VAL A 138 -9.17 -16.60 -8.36
N ARG A 139 -10.39 -17.10 -8.20
CA ARG A 139 -10.69 -18.44 -7.64
C ARG A 139 -11.72 -19.21 -8.44
N GLY A 140 -12.06 -18.75 -9.62
CA GLY A 140 -13.03 -19.38 -10.51
C GLY A 140 -12.77 -18.99 -11.97
N ASP A 141 -13.61 -19.51 -12.83
CA ASP A 141 -13.58 -19.25 -14.26
C ASP A 141 -13.96 -17.81 -14.63
N GLN A 142 -14.05 -17.54 -15.92
CA GLN A 142 -14.39 -16.21 -16.41
C GLN A 142 -15.79 -15.74 -15.95
N ALA A 143 -16.77 -16.66 -15.91
CA ALA A 143 -18.12 -16.30 -15.44
C ALA A 143 -18.12 -15.93 -13.94
N TRP A 144 -17.33 -16.63 -13.14
CA TRP A 144 -17.13 -16.30 -11.73
C TRP A 144 -16.43 -14.93 -11.59
N GLN A 145 -15.43 -14.62 -12.42
CA GLN A 145 -14.76 -13.32 -12.41
C GLN A 145 -15.74 -12.18 -12.72
N ASP A 146 -16.56 -12.36 -13.78
CA ASP A 146 -17.58 -11.38 -14.16
C ASP A 146 -18.61 -11.16 -13.03
N ASP A 147 -18.96 -12.23 -12.29
CA ASP A 147 -19.83 -12.11 -11.12
C ASP A 147 -19.18 -11.28 -10.00
N GLN A 148 -17.89 -11.48 -9.72
CA GLN A 148 -17.17 -10.68 -8.72
C GLN A 148 -17.14 -9.18 -9.10
N VAL A 149 -16.96 -8.85 -10.38
CA VAL A 149 -16.99 -7.46 -10.84
C VAL A 149 -18.37 -6.85 -10.65
N ARG A 150 -19.44 -7.55 -11.08
CA ARG A 150 -20.83 -7.08 -10.88
C ARG A 150 -21.14 -6.84 -9.40
N ARG A 151 -20.74 -7.77 -8.51
CA ARG A 151 -20.92 -7.60 -7.07
C ARG A 151 -20.19 -6.39 -6.51
N ALA A 152 -19.00 -6.08 -7.04
CA ALA A 152 -18.26 -4.88 -6.66
C ALA A 152 -18.97 -3.61 -7.16
N GLU A 153 -19.52 -3.62 -8.38
CA GLU A 153 -20.34 -2.52 -8.93
C GLU A 153 -21.59 -2.30 -8.08
N ASP A 154 -22.36 -3.35 -7.81
CA ASP A 154 -23.61 -3.29 -7.01
C ASP A 154 -23.35 -2.82 -5.56
N ALA A 155 -22.17 -3.17 -5.02
CA ALA A 155 -21.73 -2.74 -3.70
C ALA A 155 -21.15 -1.29 -3.69
N GLY A 156 -21.13 -0.60 -4.82
CA GLY A 156 -20.70 0.80 -4.95
C GLY A 156 -19.20 1.02 -4.77
N TYR A 157 -18.37 0.07 -5.16
CA TYR A 157 -16.92 0.29 -5.23
C TYR A 157 -16.58 1.22 -6.41
N ASP A 158 -15.61 2.12 -6.22
CA ASP A 158 -15.20 3.11 -7.22
C ASP A 158 -14.34 2.49 -8.34
N MET A 159 -13.59 1.41 -8.04
CA MET A 159 -12.66 0.75 -8.96
C MET A 159 -12.53 -0.73 -8.63
N PHE A 160 -12.03 -1.50 -9.59
CA PHE A 160 -11.70 -2.91 -9.43
C PHE A 160 -10.18 -3.13 -9.57
N CYS A 161 -9.57 -3.85 -8.65
CA CYS A 161 -8.14 -4.13 -8.62
C CYS A 161 -7.88 -5.62 -8.82
N LEU A 162 -7.34 -5.99 -9.96
CA LEU A 162 -6.91 -7.35 -10.24
C LEU A 162 -5.45 -7.51 -9.82
N THR A 163 -5.18 -8.46 -8.91
CA THR A 163 -3.81 -8.77 -8.49
C THR A 163 -3.20 -9.84 -9.39
N VAL A 164 -2.05 -9.54 -10.00
CA VAL A 164 -1.43 -10.40 -11.03
C VAL A 164 -0.08 -10.99 -10.64
N ASP A 165 0.51 -10.56 -9.52
CA ASP A 165 1.81 -11.05 -9.02
C ASP A 165 1.73 -12.29 -8.12
N SER A 166 0.57 -12.94 -8.06
CA SER A 166 0.30 -14.05 -7.13
C SER A 166 -0.18 -15.32 -7.83
N ALA A 167 0.36 -15.61 -9.01
CA ALA A 167 0.06 -16.83 -9.78
C ALA A 167 0.30 -18.10 -8.95
N ILE A 168 1.38 -18.13 -8.20
CA ILE A 168 1.72 -19.22 -7.27
C ILE A 168 1.82 -18.65 -5.86
N TYR A 169 1.40 -19.45 -4.88
CA TYR A 169 1.53 -19.02 -3.48
C TYR A 169 2.98 -19.17 -3.01
N SER A 170 3.53 -18.05 -2.53
CA SER A 170 4.92 -17.97 -2.07
C SER A 170 5.20 -18.77 -0.79
N ARG A 171 6.44 -19.22 -0.63
CA ARG A 171 6.94 -19.87 0.59
C ARG A 171 7.25 -18.80 1.64
N ARG A 172 6.43 -18.72 2.67
CA ARG A 172 6.65 -17.83 3.81
C ARG A 172 7.29 -18.62 4.94
N GLU A 173 8.61 -18.58 4.99
CA GLU A 173 9.42 -19.42 5.89
C GLU A 173 9.07 -19.22 7.37
N ARG A 174 8.76 -17.99 7.80
CA ARG A 174 8.32 -17.72 9.19
C ARG A 174 7.05 -18.48 9.54
N ASP A 175 6.05 -18.47 8.64
CA ASP A 175 4.79 -19.19 8.84
C ASP A 175 5.01 -20.70 8.85
N ILE A 176 5.86 -21.20 7.93
CA ILE A 176 6.17 -22.63 7.78
C ILE A 176 6.94 -23.15 8.99
N ALA A 177 7.99 -22.44 9.43
CA ALA A 177 8.81 -22.83 10.57
C ALA A 177 7.99 -22.94 11.87
N LYS A 178 7.03 -22.05 12.05
CA LYS A 178 6.12 -22.05 13.20
C LYS A 178 4.90 -22.96 13.02
N ARG A 179 4.77 -23.62 11.88
CA ARG A 179 3.58 -24.44 11.53
C ARG A 179 2.28 -23.63 11.68
N PHE A 180 2.33 -22.34 11.38
CA PHE A 180 1.19 -21.45 11.53
C PHE A 180 0.15 -21.73 10.45
N ALA A 181 -0.92 -22.44 10.85
CA ALA A 181 -2.07 -22.69 10.02
C ALA A 181 -2.98 -21.45 10.00
N LYS A 182 -3.07 -20.78 8.86
CA LYS A 182 -3.89 -19.58 8.70
C LYS A 182 -5.37 -19.98 8.64
N PRO A 183 -6.20 -19.67 9.64
CA PRO A 183 -7.60 -20.10 9.67
C PRO A 183 -8.40 -19.68 8.43
N TRP A 184 -8.11 -18.47 7.90
CA TRP A 184 -8.77 -17.90 6.72
C TRP A 184 -8.34 -18.54 5.39
N ARG A 185 -7.39 -19.49 5.40
CA ARG A 185 -6.94 -20.22 4.21
C ARG A 185 -7.38 -21.67 4.16
N GLN A 186 -7.95 -22.17 5.23
CA GLN A 186 -8.46 -23.54 5.27
C GLN A 186 -9.60 -23.69 4.26
N GLY A 187 -9.51 -24.70 3.40
CA GLY A 187 -10.52 -24.99 2.39
C GLY A 187 -10.54 -24.07 1.16
N VAL A 188 -9.58 -23.15 1.01
CA VAL A 188 -9.50 -22.31 -0.21
C VAL A 188 -9.15 -23.17 -1.42
N GLN A 189 -10.07 -23.22 -2.38
CA GLN A 189 -9.92 -23.91 -3.67
C GLN A 189 -9.69 -22.89 -4.80
N GLY A 190 -9.41 -23.38 -6.01
CA GLY A 190 -9.35 -22.57 -7.23
C GLY A 190 -8.05 -21.77 -7.39
N ALA A 191 -6.94 -22.21 -6.78
CA ALA A 191 -5.65 -21.55 -6.96
C ALA A 191 -5.17 -21.62 -8.42
N ASP A 192 -5.54 -22.66 -9.16
CA ASP A 192 -5.17 -22.86 -10.57
C ASP A 192 -5.74 -21.77 -11.48
N PHE A 193 -6.92 -21.21 -11.16
CA PHE A 193 -7.49 -20.09 -11.90
C PHE A 193 -6.63 -18.83 -11.80
N GLN A 194 -6.04 -18.57 -10.63
CA GLN A 194 -5.10 -17.45 -10.45
C GLN A 194 -3.82 -17.67 -11.27
N ALA A 195 -3.32 -18.91 -11.30
CA ALA A 195 -2.14 -19.27 -12.09
C ALA A 195 -2.38 -19.21 -13.61
N ALA A 196 -3.62 -19.41 -14.04
CA ALA A 196 -4.03 -19.37 -15.45
C ALA A 196 -4.30 -17.95 -15.99
N LEU A 197 -4.28 -16.91 -15.12
CA LEU A 197 -4.49 -15.53 -15.56
C LEU A 197 -3.49 -15.14 -16.66
N ASN A 198 -4.01 -14.45 -17.68
CA ASN A 198 -3.23 -13.91 -18.78
C ASN A 198 -3.91 -12.66 -19.36
N TRP A 199 -3.30 -12.04 -20.35
CA TRP A 199 -3.77 -10.78 -20.94
C TRP A 199 -5.15 -10.87 -21.61
N THR A 200 -5.61 -12.06 -22.02
CA THR A 200 -6.96 -12.22 -22.58
C THR A 200 -8.05 -11.95 -21.52
N HIS A 201 -7.78 -12.23 -20.25
CA HIS A 201 -8.68 -11.90 -19.14
C HIS A 201 -8.76 -10.38 -18.91
N VAL A 202 -7.64 -9.66 -19.10
CA VAL A 202 -7.61 -8.20 -19.02
C VAL A 202 -8.42 -7.59 -20.17
N ALA A 203 -8.22 -8.10 -21.41
CA ALA A 203 -9.00 -7.69 -22.58
C ALA A 203 -10.50 -7.92 -22.35
N HIS A 204 -10.88 -9.13 -21.92
CA HIS A 204 -12.27 -9.46 -21.60
C HIS A 204 -12.87 -8.52 -20.57
N TYR A 205 -12.12 -8.20 -19.51
CA TYR A 205 -12.57 -7.23 -18.49
C TYR A 205 -12.90 -5.87 -19.13
N LYS A 206 -11.99 -5.32 -19.91
CA LYS A 206 -12.16 -4.00 -20.54
C LYS A 206 -13.30 -3.96 -21.57
N ASP A 207 -13.60 -5.10 -22.23
CA ASP A 207 -14.73 -5.21 -23.16
C ASP A 207 -16.09 -5.29 -22.44
N ARG A 208 -16.14 -5.87 -21.26
CA ARG A 208 -17.39 -6.24 -20.57
C ARG A 208 -17.78 -5.32 -19.41
N HIS A 209 -16.81 -4.72 -18.71
CA HIS A 209 -17.04 -4.02 -17.46
C HIS A 209 -16.70 -2.54 -17.56
N ARG A 210 -17.38 -1.73 -16.72
CA ARG A 210 -17.25 -0.26 -16.71
C ARG A 210 -16.41 0.29 -15.56
N LEU A 211 -16.27 -0.47 -14.45
CA LEU A 211 -15.42 -0.05 -13.35
C LEU A 211 -13.98 0.14 -13.84
N PRO A 212 -13.32 1.26 -13.51
CA PRO A 212 -11.92 1.44 -13.84
C PRO A 212 -11.07 0.30 -13.28
N LEU A 213 -10.15 -0.23 -14.11
CA LEU A 213 -9.31 -1.37 -13.78
C LEU A 213 -7.95 -0.93 -13.24
N VAL A 214 -7.62 -1.40 -12.06
CA VAL A 214 -6.28 -1.35 -11.47
C VAL A 214 -5.60 -2.70 -11.67
N LEU A 215 -4.44 -2.73 -12.31
CA LEU A 215 -3.66 -3.95 -12.47
C LEU A 215 -2.48 -3.91 -11.49
N LYS A 216 -2.59 -4.68 -10.37
CA LYS A 216 -1.63 -4.66 -9.27
C LYS A 216 -0.63 -5.81 -9.35
N GLY A 217 0.67 -5.47 -9.29
CA GLY A 217 1.75 -6.46 -9.36
C GLY A 217 2.65 -6.29 -10.56
N ILE A 218 2.57 -5.16 -11.25
CA ILE A 218 3.45 -4.82 -12.37
C ILE A 218 4.84 -4.48 -11.84
N ALA A 219 5.87 -5.09 -12.43
CA ALA A 219 7.25 -4.96 -12.00
C ALA A 219 8.26 -4.78 -13.15
N THR A 220 7.78 -4.50 -14.37
CA THR A 220 8.60 -4.27 -15.57
C THR A 220 7.96 -3.21 -16.47
N ALA A 221 8.78 -2.56 -17.31
CA ALA A 221 8.31 -1.65 -18.34
C ALA A 221 7.47 -2.37 -19.39
N GLU A 222 7.84 -3.60 -19.76
CA GLU A 222 7.16 -4.42 -20.75
C GLU A 222 5.72 -4.73 -20.34
N ASP A 223 5.51 -5.14 -19.08
CA ASP A 223 4.15 -5.40 -18.57
C ASP A 223 3.35 -4.11 -18.41
N ALA A 224 3.99 -3.00 -18.08
CA ALA A 224 3.36 -1.69 -18.02
C ALA A 224 2.87 -1.25 -19.41
N GLU A 225 3.67 -1.44 -20.46
CA GLU A 225 3.29 -1.15 -21.85
C GLU A 225 2.12 -2.03 -22.30
N MET A 226 2.16 -3.33 -21.97
CA MET A 226 1.04 -4.26 -22.23
C MET A 226 -0.24 -3.81 -21.51
N ALA A 227 -0.14 -3.41 -20.24
CA ALA A 227 -1.29 -2.94 -19.47
C ALA A 227 -1.94 -1.70 -20.12
N VAL A 228 -1.12 -0.73 -20.54
CA VAL A 228 -1.59 0.45 -21.26
C VAL A 228 -2.20 0.10 -22.60
N GLY A 229 -1.59 -0.84 -23.36
CA GLY A 229 -2.11 -1.34 -24.63
C GLY A 229 -3.49 -1.98 -24.50
N HIS A 230 -3.80 -2.60 -23.37
CA HIS A 230 -5.12 -3.13 -23.02
C HIS A 230 -6.08 -2.10 -22.41
N GLY A 231 -5.69 -0.82 -22.30
CA GLY A 231 -6.55 0.25 -21.77
C GLY A 231 -6.77 0.15 -20.25
N VAL A 232 -5.80 -0.40 -19.49
CA VAL A 232 -5.84 -0.42 -18.02
C VAL A 232 -5.77 1.01 -17.50
N ASP A 233 -6.61 1.34 -16.52
CA ASP A 233 -6.74 2.71 -16.01
C ASP A 233 -5.63 3.06 -15.00
N VAL A 234 -5.15 2.05 -14.26
CA VAL A 234 -4.06 2.22 -13.28
C VAL A 234 -3.08 1.07 -13.37
N VAL A 235 -1.83 1.39 -13.62
CA VAL A 235 -0.68 0.48 -13.49
C VAL A 235 -0.15 0.57 -12.07
N TYR A 236 -0.28 -0.51 -11.29
CA TYR A 236 0.11 -0.53 -9.89
C TYR A 236 1.42 -1.30 -9.69
N VAL A 237 2.51 -0.56 -9.57
CA VAL A 237 3.85 -1.11 -9.30
C VAL A 237 3.86 -1.77 -7.92
N SER A 238 4.13 -3.07 -7.88
CA SER A 238 4.11 -3.82 -6.62
C SER A 238 4.89 -5.12 -6.75
N ASN A 239 5.65 -5.46 -5.71
CA ASN A 239 6.21 -6.79 -5.47
C ASN A 239 5.54 -7.45 -4.25
N HIS A 240 4.27 -7.05 -3.97
CA HIS A 240 3.50 -7.55 -2.84
C HIS A 240 4.16 -7.28 -1.48
N GLY A 241 4.96 -6.23 -1.39
CA GLY A 241 5.73 -5.90 -0.19
C GLY A 241 6.78 -6.95 0.17
N GLY A 242 7.38 -7.61 -0.84
CA GLY A 242 8.37 -8.67 -0.67
C GLY A 242 7.77 -10.01 -0.22
N ARG A 243 6.51 -10.28 -0.54
CA ARG A 243 5.77 -11.46 -0.07
C ARG A 243 5.48 -12.49 -1.16
N GLN A 244 5.90 -12.26 -2.40
CA GLN A 244 5.69 -13.18 -3.53
C GLN A 244 7.03 -13.70 -4.07
N LEU A 245 7.57 -13.17 -5.14
CA LEU A 245 8.88 -13.57 -5.65
C LEU A 245 9.99 -13.02 -4.75
N ASP A 246 10.87 -13.90 -4.26
CA ASP A 246 12.09 -13.44 -3.60
C ASP A 246 13.19 -13.11 -4.62
N HIS A 247 14.25 -12.44 -4.18
CA HIS A 247 15.33 -11.93 -5.02
C HIS A 247 14.88 -10.99 -6.17
N GLY A 248 13.64 -10.45 -6.09
CA GLY A 248 13.18 -9.37 -6.96
C GLY A 248 13.80 -8.01 -6.62
N ARG A 249 13.54 -7.02 -7.48
CA ARG A 249 13.93 -5.61 -7.26
C ARG A 249 13.06 -4.96 -6.18
N GLY A 250 13.56 -3.91 -5.54
CA GLY A 250 12.73 -3.02 -4.73
C GLY A 250 11.70 -2.30 -5.59
N ALA A 251 10.46 -2.15 -5.10
CA ALA A 251 9.39 -1.57 -5.92
C ALA A 251 9.73 -0.15 -6.43
N ILE A 252 10.36 0.69 -5.60
CA ILE A 252 10.74 2.05 -6.00
C ILE A 252 11.85 2.08 -7.07
N GLU A 253 12.67 1.03 -7.20
CA GLU A 253 13.66 0.91 -8.27
C GLU A 253 13.01 0.68 -9.63
N VAL A 254 11.85 0.01 -9.64
CA VAL A 254 11.06 -0.26 -10.84
C VAL A 254 10.25 0.95 -11.30
N LEU A 255 9.90 1.85 -10.37
CA LEU A 255 8.97 2.95 -10.65
C LEU A 255 9.38 3.84 -11.85
N PRO A 256 10.64 4.28 -12.01
CA PRO A 256 11.01 5.17 -13.12
C PRO A 256 10.82 4.52 -14.50
N GLU A 257 11.15 3.24 -14.68
CA GLU A 257 10.95 2.55 -15.95
C GLU A 257 9.46 2.38 -16.28
N VAL A 258 8.62 2.07 -15.28
CA VAL A 258 7.18 1.96 -15.45
C VAL A 258 6.55 3.31 -15.76
N VAL A 259 6.91 4.38 -15.06
CA VAL A 259 6.43 5.74 -15.35
C VAL A 259 6.78 6.16 -16.79
N SER A 260 8.00 5.85 -17.22
CA SER A 260 8.45 6.11 -18.60
C SER A 260 7.65 5.30 -19.62
N ALA A 261 7.41 4.01 -19.39
CA ALA A 261 6.63 3.16 -20.27
C ALA A 261 5.16 3.58 -20.33
N VAL A 262 4.55 3.91 -19.20
CA VAL A 262 3.16 4.40 -19.14
C VAL A 262 2.99 5.75 -19.84
N ALA A 263 3.97 6.64 -19.76
CA ALA A 263 4.01 7.94 -20.44
C ALA A 263 2.72 8.76 -20.31
N GLY A 264 2.09 8.77 -19.14
CA GLY A 264 0.85 9.51 -18.86
C GLY A 264 -0.44 8.91 -19.44
N ARG A 265 -0.37 7.74 -20.10
CA ARG A 265 -1.54 7.06 -20.69
C ARG A 265 -2.45 6.36 -19.67
N ALA A 266 -1.93 6.09 -18.48
CA ALA A 266 -2.64 5.56 -17.32
C ALA A 266 -2.08 6.20 -16.04
N LYS A 267 -2.77 6.01 -14.90
CA LYS A 267 -2.22 6.39 -13.59
C LYS A 267 -1.19 5.36 -13.12
N VAL A 268 -0.19 5.80 -12.38
CA VAL A 268 0.83 4.93 -11.80
C VAL A 268 0.75 4.97 -10.28
N TRP A 269 0.39 3.84 -9.68
CA TRP A 269 0.42 3.66 -8.23
C TRP A 269 1.59 2.77 -7.85
N ILE A 270 2.00 2.83 -6.57
CA ILE A 270 3.11 2.02 -6.06
C ILE A 270 2.87 1.60 -4.62
N ASP A 271 3.29 0.37 -4.26
CA ASP A 271 3.51 -0.06 -2.86
C ASP A 271 4.85 -0.79 -2.72
N GLY A 272 5.19 -1.22 -1.51
CA GLY A 272 6.41 -1.95 -1.20
C GLY A 272 7.40 -1.16 -0.33
N GLY A 273 7.30 -1.34 0.99
CA GLY A 273 8.23 -0.77 1.96
C GLY A 273 7.91 0.64 2.47
N PHE A 274 6.90 1.30 1.95
CA PHE A 274 6.51 2.66 2.34
C PHE A 274 6.00 2.72 3.78
N SER A 275 6.67 3.51 4.62
CA SER A 275 6.43 3.57 6.06
C SER A 275 6.56 4.97 6.67
N ARG A 276 7.07 5.94 5.92
CA ARG A 276 7.33 7.32 6.38
C ARG A 276 6.81 8.33 5.35
N GLY A 277 6.51 9.56 5.80
CA GLY A 277 6.13 10.65 4.89
C GLY A 277 7.20 10.94 3.84
N THR A 278 8.47 10.81 4.20
CA THR A 278 9.60 10.92 3.28
C THR A 278 9.60 9.86 2.18
N ASP A 279 9.16 8.62 2.47
CA ASP A 279 9.05 7.57 1.46
C ASP A 279 8.00 7.94 0.41
N VAL A 280 6.85 8.48 0.85
CA VAL A 280 5.78 8.94 -0.04
C VAL A 280 6.30 10.03 -0.99
N LEU A 281 7.01 11.04 -0.47
CA LEU A 281 7.58 12.11 -1.30
C LEU A 281 8.57 11.60 -2.33
N LYS A 282 9.38 10.56 -2.01
CA LYS A 282 10.29 9.93 -2.97
C LYS A 282 9.54 9.32 -4.15
N ALA A 283 8.45 8.60 -3.89
CA ALA A 283 7.63 8.01 -4.94
C ALA A 283 6.95 9.06 -5.82
N ILE A 284 6.37 10.10 -5.21
CA ILE A 284 5.74 11.22 -5.96
C ILE A 284 6.78 11.93 -6.81
N ALA A 285 7.97 12.20 -6.28
CA ALA A 285 9.06 12.82 -7.03
C ALA A 285 9.53 11.97 -8.23
N LEU A 286 9.38 10.65 -8.17
CA LEU A 286 9.67 9.72 -9.28
C LEU A 286 8.49 9.48 -10.21
N GLY A 287 7.35 10.16 -10.01
CA GLY A 287 6.23 10.16 -10.93
C GLY A 287 5.06 9.23 -10.56
N ALA A 288 4.99 8.71 -9.33
CA ALA A 288 3.81 8.02 -8.86
C ALA A 288 2.65 9.01 -8.61
N ASP A 289 1.43 8.62 -8.95
CA ASP A 289 0.21 9.38 -8.64
C ASP A 289 -0.31 9.07 -7.21
N LEU A 290 -0.07 7.84 -6.71
CA LEU A 290 -0.58 7.38 -5.42
C LEU A 290 0.33 6.31 -4.81
N VAL A 291 0.48 6.33 -3.48
CA VAL A 291 1.30 5.36 -2.73
C VAL A 291 0.43 4.47 -1.86
N GLY A 292 0.55 3.16 -2.04
CA GLY A 292 -0.13 2.15 -1.21
C GLY A 292 0.59 1.89 0.11
N LEU A 293 -0.11 2.04 1.21
CA LEU A 293 0.37 1.72 2.54
C LEU A 293 -0.12 0.32 2.94
N GLY A 294 0.78 -0.62 3.21
CA GLY A 294 0.43 -1.97 3.66
C GLY A 294 0.62 -2.12 5.18
N ARG A 295 1.80 -2.55 5.60
CA ARG A 295 2.11 -2.83 7.01
C ARG A 295 1.87 -1.63 7.93
N LEU A 296 2.11 -0.42 7.45
CA LEU A 296 2.04 0.79 8.27
C LEU A 296 0.66 0.98 8.91
N TYR A 297 -0.42 0.94 8.14
CA TYR A 297 -1.75 1.09 8.73
C TYR A 297 -2.18 -0.13 9.55
N CYS A 298 -1.64 -1.33 9.25
CA CYS A 298 -1.90 -2.52 10.06
C CYS A 298 -1.30 -2.41 11.47
N TYR A 299 -0.17 -1.71 11.63
CA TYR A 299 0.35 -1.41 12.97
C TYR A 299 -0.62 -0.52 13.74
N GLY A 300 -1.17 0.52 13.10
CA GLY A 300 -2.21 1.35 13.70
C GLY A 300 -3.44 0.55 14.09
N LEU A 301 -3.95 -0.26 13.15
CA LEU A 301 -5.12 -1.11 13.37
C LEU A 301 -4.92 -2.08 14.55
N ALA A 302 -3.77 -2.75 14.61
CA ALA A 302 -3.44 -3.66 15.72
C ALA A 302 -3.22 -2.92 17.04
N ALA A 303 -2.63 -1.72 16.99
CA ALA A 303 -2.35 -0.93 18.18
C ALA A 303 -3.60 -0.33 18.83
N ASP A 304 -4.57 0.18 18.06
CA ASP A 304 -5.72 0.89 18.62
C ASP A 304 -6.95 0.96 17.69
N GLY A 305 -7.16 -0.07 16.85
CA GLY A 305 -8.32 -0.13 15.96
C GLY A 305 -8.42 1.07 15.01
N GLN A 306 -9.62 1.65 14.90
CA GLN A 306 -9.87 2.81 14.02
C GLN A 306 -9.03 4.03 14.42
N ALA A 307 -9.01 4.39 15.70
CA ALA A 307 -8.22 5.52 16.20
C ALA A 307 -6.72 5.32 15.94
N GLY A 308 -6.23 4.08 16.02
CA GLY A 308 -4.85 3.74 15.71
C GLY A 308 -4.50 3.97 14.23
N VAL A 309 -5.38 3.61 13.31
CA VAL A 309 -5.20 3.88 11.87
C VAL A 309 -5.20 5.40 11.61
N GLU A 310 -6.17 6.13 12.15
CA GLU A 310 -6.27 7.58 11.98
C GLU A 310 -5.04 8.30 12.57
N GLY A 311 -4.54 7.86 13.73
CA GLY A 311 -3.34 8.41 14.35
C GLY A 311 -2.07 8.17 13.53
N VAL A 312 -1.89 6.95 12.98
CA VAL A 312 -0.79 6.64 12.06
C VAL A 312 -0.85 7.54 10.82
N LEU A 313 -2.02 7.73 10.23
CA LEU A 313 -2.20 8.59 9.06
C LEU A 313 -1.95 10.07 9.37
N ALA A 314 -2.35 10.55 10.55
CA ALA A 314 -2.08 11.92 10.99
C ALA A 314 -0.58 12.16 11.21
N LEU A 315 0.15 11.20 11.79
CA LEU A 315 1.61 11.28 11.92
C LEU A 315 2.30 11.26 10.56
N LEU A 316 1.84 10.41 9.64
CA LEU A 316 2.35 10.38 8.27
C LEU A 316 2.13 11.73 7.55
N GLU A 317 0.95 12.35 7.72
CA GLU A 317 0.65 13.68 7.19
C GLU A 317 1.62 14.74 7.73
N ASN A 318 1.87 14.74 9.04
CA ASN A 318 2.81 15.66 9.66
C ASN A 318 4.24 15.50 9.12
N GLU A 319 4.70 14.25 8.97
CA GLU A 319 6.00 13.96 8.37
C GLU A 319 6.08 14.45 6.92
N LEU A 320 5.03 14.21 6.14
CA LEU A 320 4.97 14.57 4.74
C LEU A 320 4.99 16.10 4.56
N ILE A 321 4.15 16.84 5.30
CA ILE A 321 4.09 18.29 5.27
C ILE A 321 5.43 18.89 5.70
N SER A 322 6.01 18.41 6.81
CA SER A 322 7.29 18.89 7.31
C SER A 322 8.42 18.67 6.31
N ALA A 323 8.50 17.45 5.73
CA ALA A 323 9.53 17.13 4.75
C ALA A 323 9.35 17.93 3.46
N LEU A 324 8.11 18.13 2.97
CA LEU A 324 7.82 18.94 1.78
C LEU A 324 8.30 20.39 1.98
N GLY A 325 7.98 20.99 3.12
CA GLY A 325 8.45 22.34 3.46
C GLY A 325 9.97 22.45 3.57
N LEU A 326 10.62 21.48 4.23
CA LEU A 326 12.07 21.43 4.34
C LEU A 326 12.78 21.18 3.01
N LEU A 327 12.10 20.53 2.08
CA LEU A 327 12.56 20.39 0.70
C LEU A 327 12.51 21.70 -0.09
N GLY A 328 11.79 22.70 0.41
CA GLY A 328 11.54 23.97 -0.28
C GLY A 328 10.48 23.83 -1.37
N ALA A 329 9.56 22.89 -1.20
CA ALA A 329 8.41 22.68 -2.07
C ALA A 329 7.11 22.95 -1.28
N ASN A 330 6.15 23.60 -1.91
CA ASN A 330 4.86 23.93 -1.29
C ASN A 330 3.68 23.13 -1.87
N ASP A 331 3.93 22.31 -2.89
CA ASP A 331 2.94 21.50 -3.59
C ASP A 331 3.59 20.21 -4.10
N LEU A 332 2.85 19.12 -4.11
CA LEU A 332 3.30 17.83 -4.65
C LEU A 332 3.59 17.89 -6.15
N LEU A 333 2.89 18.73 -6.91
CA LEU A 333 3.09 18.90 -8.35
C LEU A 333 4.44 19.53 -8.71
N THR A 334 5.08 20.19 -7.75
CA THR A 334 6.43 20.77 -7.95
C THR A 334 7.54 19.74 -7.81
N LEU A 335 7.23 18.59 -7.18
CA LEU A 335 8.20 17.50 -7.00
C LEU A 335 8.54 16.83 -8.33
N ASN A 336 9.81 16.53 -8.49
CA ASN A 336 10.34 15.82 -9.66
C ASN A 336 11.66 15.13 -9.28
N PRO A 337 12.23 14.28 -10.15
CA PRO A 337 13.45 13.53 -9.82
C PRO A 337 14.67 14.38 -9.44
N ARG A 338 14.71 15.68 -9.77
CA ARG A 338 15.82 16.58 -9.36
C ARG A 338 15.85 16.87 -7.85
N HIS A 339 14.74 16.58 -7.12
CA HIS A 339 14.70 16.65 -5.67
C HIS A 339 15.33 15.44 -4.97
N LEU A 340 15.77 14.45 -5.76
CA LEU A 340 16.35 13.22 -5.26
C LEU A 340 17.81 13.08 -5.73
N HIS A 341 18.58 12.32 -4.94
CA HIS A 341 19.95 11.94 -5.22
C HIS A 341 20.17 10.49 -4.77
N ALA A 342 20.86 9.70 -5.59
CA ALA A 342 21.26 8.36 -5.18
C ALA A 342 22.31 8.44 -4.06
N ALA A 343 22.10 7.72 -2.99
CA ALA A 343 22.96 7.68 -1.82
C ALA A 343 23.10 6.24 -1.32
N MET A 344 24.09 5.97 -0.49
CA MET A 344 24.16 4.68 0.21
C MET A 344 23.16 4.70 1.39
N ALA A 345 22.49 3.57 1.62
CA ALA A 345 21.68 3.41 2.82
C ALA A 345 22.54 3.61 4.08
N ALA A 346 22.02 4.38 5.04
CA ALA A 346 22.78 4.75 6.25
C ALA A 346 22.95 3.61 7.27
N GLY A 347 22.24 2.49 7.08
CA GLY A 347 22.28 1.34 7.98
C GLY A 347 21.75 0.08 7.32
N SER A 348 21.64 -1.00 8.08
CA SER A 348 21.05 -2.25 7.59
C SER A 348 19.57 -2.06 7.30
N SER A 349 19.18 -2.34 6.05
CA SER A 349 17.79 -2.23 5.62
C SER A 349 17.00 -3.49 5.99
N GLY A 350 15.76 -3.29 6.43
CA GLY A 350 14.82 -4.35 6.80
C GLY A 350 13.44 -3.77 7.07
N VAL A 351 12.47 -4.61 7.39
CA VAL A 351 11.07 -4.18 7.61
C VAL A 351 10.93 -3.08 8.67
N HIS A 352 11.83 -3.06 9.64
CA HIS A 352 11.83 -2.08 10.73
C HIS A 352 12.90 -0.98 10.59
N SER A 353 13.69 -0.95 9.50
CA SER A 353 14.71 0.11 9.32
C SER A 353 14.10 1.52 9.21
N ALA A 354 12.83 1.62 8.84
CA ALA A 354 12.07 2.87 8.90
C ALA A 354 11.73 3.33 10.34
N PHE A 355 11.97 2.48 11.34
CA PHE A 355 11.66 2.72 12.75
C PHE A 355 12.88 2.43 13.64
N PRO A 356 14.03 3.11 13.44
CA PRO A 356 15.26 2.80 14.16
C PRO A 356 15.18 3.08 15.66
N LEU A 357 14.23 3.90 16.09
CA LEU A 357 14.09 4.41 17.45
C LEU A 357 12.95 3.70 18.22
N LEU A 358 12.78 2.38 18.04
CA LEU A 358 11.68 1.63 18.68
C LEU A 358 11.69 1.70 20.21
N ASN A 359 12.84 1.92 20.80
CA ASN A 359 13.02 2.00 22.25
C ASN A 359 13.11 3.43 22.79
N LEU A 360 12.85 4.45 21.94
CA LEU A 360 13.01 5.86 22.30
C LEU A 360 12.29 6.27 23.60
N ALA A 361 11.16 5.62 23.92
CA ALA A 361 10.40 5.91 25.13
C ALA A 361 10.83 5.08 26.35
N ASP A 362 11.81 4.21 26.22
CA ASP A 362 12.27 3.37 27.32
C ASP A 362 13.27 4.16 28.19
N PRO A 363 13.24 3.97 29.53
CA PRO A 363 14.21 4.60 30.42
C PRO A 363 15.66 4.24 30.06
N GLY A 364 16.53 5.22 29.94
CA GLY A 364 17.95 5.02 29.64
C GLY A 364 18.29 4.82 28.16
N TYR A 365 17.38 5.16 27.28
CA TYR A 365 17.64 5.20 25.86
C TYR A 365 18.64 6.30 25.47
#